data_971d79ee0593d040f3e2a972503de300
#
_entry.id   971d79ee0593d040f3e2a972503de300
#
_cell.length_a   1.000
_cell.length_b   1.000
_cell.length_c   1.000
_cell.angle_alpha   90.00
_cell.angle_beta   90.00
_cell.angle_gamma   90.00
#
_symmetry.space_group_name_H-M   'P 1'
#
loop_
_entity.id
_entity.type
_entity.pdbx_description
1 polymer ?
#
loop_
_entity_poly.entity_id
_entity_poly.type
_entity_poly.pdbx_seq_one_letter_code
_entity_poly.pdbx_strand_id
1 'polypeptide(L)'
;MANGNFETTIGLEVHVEMQTNSKLLSPSPVHYGDSPNANTNVIDWAYPGVLPVANKGALEYGMRVALALNAKISPFIRWDRKNYFYPDNPKSYQTTQSQTPLGTNGYLDVKLENGETKRVRIHELHVEEDAGKNTHGTDGHSYVDLNRQGTPLVEIVSEPDLHSPDEAYAYLEQLRQVILFTGVSEAKMQEGQMRADVNISIRPYGAKEYGTRVEMKNVNSFNYVRNALIYEEKRQAAALRAGEKLVQETRRYDEPTKSTISMRVKEVADDYRYFPEPDLSPIEISQDWIDEVAANLPKSAAQRRQYYVDDLGIEPYDAEVLTQTLAMADFYDQTVQAGAEPKRAANYLIGDVNAYLNKTQLELQETKLTPANLAGMVKLIEDGTISTKQAKKVFEAIMDGEEPEAFAKKNGLVQISDPAVLLPWVTEVLDANPQSIEDFKGGKDRAVGFLIGQLMKKSKGQANPSVLNQILMQELKQR
;
A
#
# COMPACT_ATOMS: atom_id res chain seq x y z
N MET A 1 22.06 -8.34 -19.68
CA MET A 1 22.50 -7.12 -20.43
C MET A 1 22.07 -7.26 -21.88
N ALA A 2 20.85 -6.80 -22.18
CA ALA A 2 20.27 -6.99 -23.53
C ALA A 2 20.91 -6.14 -24.64
N ASN A 3 21.72 -5.14 -24.31
CA ASN A 3 22.20 -4.14 -25.28
C ASN A 3 23.71 -4.09 -25.49
N GLY A 4 24.46 -5.06 -25.03
CA GLY A 4 25.88 -5.39 -25.30
C GLY A 4 26.97 -4.28 -25.34
N ASN A 5 26.65 -3.06 -25.73
CA ASN A 5 27.57 -1.93 -25.87
C ASN A 5 27.05 -0.60 -25.37
N PHE A 6 25.86 -0.59 -24.71
CA PHE A 6 25.23 0.63 -24.24
C PHE A 6 24.81 0.50 -22.76
N GLU A 7 24.88 1.62 -22.04
CA GLU A 7 24.35 1.81 -20.70
C GLU A 7 23.04 2.56 -20.77
N THR A 8 22.04 2.09 -20.03
CA THR A 8 20.76 2.77 -19.85
C THR A 8 20.81 3.64 -18.61
N THR A 9 20.23 4.82 -18.70
CA THR A 9 20.03 5.75 -17.57
C THR A 9 18.58 6.17 -17.56
N ILE A 10 17.93 5.99 -16.39
CA ILE A 10 16.51 6.28 -16.20
C ILE A 10 16.34 7.16 -14.96
N GLY A 11 15.54 8.21 -15.10
CA GLY A 11 15.03 9.05 -14.04
C GLY A 11 13.49 9.08 -14.08
N LEU A 12 12.87 9.24 -12.95
CA LEU A 12 11.42 9.23 -12.77
C LEU A 12 10.94 10.49 -12.09
N GLU A 13 9.86 11.07 -12.60
CA GLU A 13 9.08 12.13 -11.98
C GLU A 13 7.73 11.51 -11.59
N VAL A 14 7.46 11.41 -10.29
CA VAL A 14 6.28 10.73 -9.77
C VAL A 14 5.39 11.75 -9.07
N HIS A 15 4.15 11.87 -9.56
CA HIS A 15 3.14 12.74 -9.02
C HIS A 15 2.16 11.93 -8.18
N VAL A 16 1.84 12.42 -6.98
CA VAL A 16 0.92 11.76 -6.05
C VAL A 16 -0.10 12.77 -5.55
N GLU A 17 -1.39 12.53 -5.84
CA GLU A 17 -2.49 13.32 -5.28
C GLU A 17 -2.62 13.03 -3.78
N MET A 18 -2.66 14.09 -2.96
CA MET A 18 -2.78 13.99 -1.52
C MET A 18 -4.25 14.10 -1.10
N GLN A 19 -4.71 13.19 -0.27
CA GLN A 19 -6.10 13.09 0.21
C GLN A 19 -6.35 14.04 1.38
N THR A 20 -6.22 15.34 1.14
CA THR A 20 -6.62 16.38 2.09
C THR A 20 -8.12 16.64 2.02
N ASN A 21 -8.71 17.21 3.09
CA ASN A 21 -10.14 17.55 3.09
C ASN A 21 -10.49 18.67 2.10
N SER A 22 -9.55 19.56 1.82
CA SER A 22 -9.72 20.68 0.88
C SER A 22 -8.52 20.78 -0.05
N LYS A 23 -8.71 21.49 -1.15
CA LYS A 23 -7.68 21.75 -2.15
C LYS A 23 -6.49 22.53 -1.59
N LEU A 24 -5.41 22.62 -2.38
CA LEU A 24 -4.17 23.25 -1.96
C LEU A 24 -4.35 24.73 -1.62
N LEU A 25 -5.11 25.46 -2.42
CA LEU A 25 -5.24 26.92 -2.33
C LEU A 25 -6.70 27.41 -2.22
N SER A 26 -7.66 26.48 -2.13
CA SER A 26 -9.08 26.80 -2.06
C SER A 26 -9.80 25.87 -1.05
N PRO A 27 -10.95 26.30 -0.48
CA PRO A 27 -11.73 25.49 0.44
C PRO A 27 -12.59 24.41 -0.22
N SER A 28 -12.57 24.27 -1.54
CA SER A 28 -13.30 23.21 -2.23
C SER A 28 -12.83 21.83 -1.77
N PRO A 29 -13.74 20.84 -1.63
CA PRO A 29 -13.37 19.50 -1.18
C PRO A 29 -12.53 18.77 -2.24
N VAL A 30 -11.70 17.84 -1.75
CA VAL A 30 -11.01 16.84 -2.58
C VAL A 30 -11.80 15.54 -2.46
N HIS A 31 -12.57 15.21 -3.51
CA HIS A 31 -13.36 13.99 -3.55
C HIS A 31 -13.41 13.43 -4.99
N TYR A 32 -13.15 12.14 -5.14
CA TYR A 32 -13.17 11.46 -6.43
C TYR A 32 -14.57 10.91 -6.75
N GLY A 33 -14.97 11.00 -8.03
CA GLY A 33 -16.19 10.36 -8.52
C GLY A 33 -17.47 11.21 -8.46
N ASP A 34 -17.38 12.44 -7.96
CA ASP A 34 -18.52 13.36 -7.97
C ASP A 34 -18.85 13.86 -9.39
N SER A 35 -20.06 14.41 -9.55
CA SER A 35 -20.48 15.02 -10.80
C SER A 35 -19.51 16.09 -11.27
N PRO A 36 -19.25 16.24 -12.57
CA PRO A 36 -18.30 17.22 -13.09
C PRO A 36 -18.55 18.63 -12.55
N ASN A 37 -17.49 19.29 -12.11
CA ASN A 37 -17.49 20.66 -11.56
C ASN A 37 -18.30 20.85 -10.26
N ALA A 38 -18.64 19.78 -9.53
CA ALA A 38 -19.35 19.86 -8.26
C ALA A 38 -18.43 20.36 -7.12
N ASN A 39 -17.15 20.01 -7.16
CA ASN A 39 -16.14 20.33 -6.15
C ASN A 39 -15.33 21.56 -6.55
N THR A 40 -15.99 22.66 -6.82
CA THR A 40 -15.36 23.89 -7.32
C THR A 40 -15.96 25.13 -6.68
N ASN A 41 -15.17 26.19 -6.64
CA ASN A 41 -15.60 27.53 -6.22
C ASN A 41 -14.94 28.62 -7.10
N VAL A 42 -15.18 29.88 -6.77
CA VAL A 42 -14.68 31.04 -7.55
C VAL A 42 -13.15 31.08 -7.64
N ILE A 43 -12.41 30.52 -6.66
CA ILE A 43 -10.96 30.44 -6.68
C ILE A 43 -10.51 29.42 -7.72
N ASP A 44 -11.14 28.24 -7.73
CA ASP A 44 -10.83 27.17 -8.72
C ASP A 44 -11.14 27.61 -10.16
N TRP A 45 -12.15 28.47 -10.33
CA TRP A 45 -12.51 29.08 -11.60
C TRP A 45 -11.64 30.26 -12.00
N ALA A 46 -10.71 30.67 -11.14
CA ALA A 46 -9.83 31.82 -11.36
C ALA A 46 -10.58 33.13 -11.64
N TYR A 47 -11.64 33.39 -10.90
CA TYR A 47 -12.38 34.65 -11.09
C TYR A 47 -11.49 35.87 -10.73
N PRO A 48 -11.63 37.00 -11.44
CA PRO A 48 -10.84 38.17 -11.12
C PRO A 48 -11.00 38.64 -9.66
N GLY A 49 -9.88 38.86 -8.98
CA GLY A 49 -9.86 39.37 -7.60
C GLY A 49 -9.91 38.30 -6.53
N VAL A 50 -9.96 36.99 -6.86
CA VAL A 50 -9.82 35.91 -5.87
C VAL A 50 -8.40 35.82 -5.35
N LEU A 51 -8.24 35.47 -4.07
CA LEU A 51 -6.95 35.26 -3.44
C LEU A 51 -6.80 33.83 -2.92
N PRO A 52 -5.66 33.18 -3.16
CA PRO A 52 -5.39 31.83 -2.66
C PRO A 52 -5.07 31.85 -1.17
N VAL A 53 -5.32 30.72 -0.47
CA VAL A 53 -4.88 30.47 0.90
C VAL A 53 -4.28 29.08 0.98
N ALA A 54 -2.99 29.00 1.38
CA ALA A 54 -2.28 27.74 1.45
C ALA A 54 -2.85 26.78 2.50
N ASN A 55 -3.05 25.53 2.12
CA ASN A 55 -3.54 24.46 2.98
C ASN A 55 -2.37 23.90 3.83
N LYS A 56 -2.41 24.15 5.14
CA LYS A 56 -1.42 23.63 6.09
C LYS A 56 -1.32 22.10 6.05
N GLY A 57 -2.46 21.41 5.96
CA GLY A 57 -2.50 19.93 5.91
C GLY A 57 -1.81 19.35 4.67
N ALA A 58 -1.87 20.06 3.52
CA ALA A 58 -1.16 19.64 2.32
C ALA A 58 0.37 19.74 2.51
N LEU A 59 0.85 20.78 3.20
CA LEU A 59 2.27 20.89 3.54
C LEU A 59 2.71 19.81 4.53
N GLU A 60 1.89 19.50 5.54
CA GLU A 60 2.17 18.42 6.49
C GLU A 60 2.21 17.05 5.78
N TYR A 61 1.34 16.82 4.82
CA TYR A 61 1.36 15.60 3.99
C TYR A 61 2.62 15.54 3.12
N GLY A 62 3.00 16.65 2.48
CA GLY A 62 4.28 16.74 1.77
C GLY A 62 5.49 16.47 2.67
N MET A 63 5.49 16.99 3.91
CA MET A 63 6.53 16.70 4.89
C MET A 63 6.57 15.24 5.31
N ARG A 64 5.42 14.57 5.45
CA ARG A 64 5.37 13.11 5.72
C ARG A 64 6.05 12.32 4.61
N VAL A 65 5.78 12.67 3.35
CA VAL A 65 6.43 12.04 2.19
C VAL A 65 7.94 12.31 2.21
N ALA A 66 8.36 13.57 2.47
CA ALA A 66 9.76 13.94 2.56
C ALA A 66 10.51 13.13 3.63
N LEU A 67 9.94 13.04 4.83
CA LEU A 67 10.49 12.25 5.94
C LEU A 67 10.59 10.75 5.59
N ALA A 68 9.53 10.19 4.99
CA ALA A 68 9.51 8.78 4.60
C ALA A 68 10.53 8.43 3.50
N LEU A 69 10.90 9.43 2.68
CA LEU A 69 11.94 9.32 1.64
C LEU A 69 13.31 9.85 2.12
N ASN A 70 13.50 10.04 3.42
CA ASN A 70 14.77 10.50 4.00
C ASN A 70 15.26 11.84 3.42
N ALA A 71 14.37 12.68 2.91
CA ALA A 71 14.71 13.97 2.34
C ALA A 71 14.91 15.03 3.44
N LYS A 72 15.82 15.96 3.17
CA LYS A 72 16.02 17.12 4.01
C LYS A 72 14.90 18.13 3.74
N ILE A 73 14.06 18.41 4.74
CA ILE A 73 13.00 19.43 4.64
C ILE A 73 13.63 20.83 4.62
N SER A 74 13.17 21.66 3.70
CA SER A 74 13.60 23.06 3.59
C SER A 74 13.02 23.86 4.75
N PRO A 75 13.85 24.69 5.45
CA PRO A 75 13.36 25.53 6.55
C PRO A 75 12.50 26.69 6.08
N PHE A 76 12.45 26.92 4.78
CA PHE A 76 11.75 28.02 4.14
C PHE A 76 11.30 27.59 2.75
N ILE A 77 10.03 27.80 2.43
CA ILE A 77 9.44 27.54 1.11
C ILE A 77 8.79 28.79 0.56
N ARG A 78 8.81 28.91 -0.74
CA ARG A 78 8.13 29.93 -1.52
C ARG A 78 7.38 29.28 -2.66
N TRP A 79 6.22 29.83 -2.96
CA TRP A 79 5.43 29.42 -4.11
C TRP A 79 5.87 30.18 -5.37
N ASP A 80 5.89 29.49 -6.49
CA ASP A 80 6.19 30.02 -7.81
C ASP A 80 5.05 29.70 -8.78
N ARG A 81 4.84 30.56 -9.79
CA ARG A 81 3.90 30.34 -10.87
C ARG A 81 4.59 29.67 -12.05
N LYS A 82 4.09 28.48 -12.46
CA LYS A 82 4.46 27.75 -13.68
C LYS A 82 3.45 28.10 -14.75
N ASN A 83 3.78 29.00 -15.67
CA ASN A 83 2.81 29.56 -16.61
C ASN A 83 2.64 28.67 -17.84
N TYR A 84 1.41 28.26 -18.10
CA TYR A 84 1.01 27.57 -19.34
C TYR A 84 -0.51 27.70 -19.56
N PHE A 85 -0.93 27.71 -20.82
CA PHE A 85 -2.33 27.85 -21.19
C PHE A 85 -2.89 26.49 -21.61
N TYR A 86 -3.89 26.02 -20.88
CA TYR A 86 -4.63 24.82 -21.23
C TYR A 86 -6.07 24.91 -20.66
N PRO A 87 -7.08 24.29 -21.30
CA PRO A 87 -8.48 24.42 -20.86
C PRO A 87 -8.75 24.00 -19.44
N ASP A 88 -8.02 23.01 -18.91
CA ASP A 88 -8.14 22.49 -17.56
C ASP A 88 -7.31 23.25 -16.51
N ASN A 89 -6.68 24.35 -16.90
CA ASN A 89 -5.91 25.25 -16.04
C ASN A 89 -6.46 26.69 -16.14
N PRO A 90 -7.58 27.03 -15.46
CA PRO A 90 -8.26 28.31 -15.61
C PRO A 90 -7.42 29.52 -15.25
N LYS A 91 -6.50 29.39 -14.30
CA LYS A 91 -5.57 30.45 -13.90
C LYS A 91 -4.51 30.76 -14.94
N SER A 92 -4.33 29.88 -15.92
CA SER A 92 -3.23 29.91 -16.89
C SER A 92 -1.83 29.76 -16.26
N TYR A 93 -1.78 29.35 -15.00
CA TYR A 93 -0.57 28.92 -14.32
C TYR A 93 -0.90 27.86 -13.27
N GLN A 94 0.09 27.06 -12.92
CA GLN A 94 0.07 26.11 -11.83
C GLN A 94 0.96 26.67 -10.70
N THR A 95 0.48 26.68 -9.47
CA THR A 95 1.28 27.06 -8.31
C THR A 95 2.12 25.87 -7.89
N THR A 96 3.42 26.07 -7.80
CA THR A 96 4.42 25.04 -7.52
C THR A 96 5.57 25.60 -6.68
N GLN A 97 6.65 24.85 -6.49
CA GLN A 97 7.83 25.25 -5.68
C GLN A 97 9.12 25.05 -6.49
N SER A 98 9.33 25.86 -7.52
CA SER A 98 10.47 25.71 -8.44
C SER A 98 11.82 26.04 -7.80
N GLN A 99 11.89 27.10 -6.98
CA GLN A 99 13.16 27.60 -6.42
C GLN A 99 13.47 27.07 -5.01
N THR A 100 12.43 26.76 -4.26
CA THR A 100 12.53 26.30 -2.87
C THR A 100 11.62 25.10 -2.67
N PRO A 101 12.01 23.93 -3.19
CA PRO A 101 11.23 22.70 -3.01
C PRO A 101 11.12 22.35 -1.52
N LEU A 102 10.03 21.70 -1.14
CA LEU A 102 9.76 21.29 0.24
C LEU A 102 10.84 20.36 0.79
N GLY A 103 11.38 19.46 -0.02
CA GLY A 103 12.41 18.52 0.39
C GLY A 103 13.44 18.27 -0.69
N THR A 104 14.68 17.99 -0.28
CA THR A 104 15.82 17.74 -1.18
C THR A 104 16.70 16.62 -0.66
N ASN A 105 17.51 16.03 -1.55
CA ASN A 105 18.54 15.06 -1.20
C ASN A 105 18.02 13.86 -0.40
N GLY A 106 16.85 13.36 -0.76
CA GLY A 106 16.28 12.14 -0.21
C GLY A 106 16.83 10.87 -0.85
N TYR A 107 16.32 9.72 -0.42
CA TYR A 107 16.61 8.43 -1.05
C TYR A 107 15.56 7.38 -0.70
N LEU A 108 15.48 6.37 -1.55
CA LEU A 108 14.75 5.13 -1.31
C LEU A 108 15.69 3.94 -1.54
N ASP A 109 15.79 3.06 -0.57
CA ASP A 109 16.53 1.79 -0.70
C ASP A 109 15.60 0.73 -1.30
N VAL A 110 15.84 0.38 -2.56
CA VAL A 110 15.00 -0.48 -3.39
C VAL A 110 15.54 -1.91 -3.37
N LYS A 111 14.72 -2.87 -2.96
CA LYS A 111 15.03 -4.30 -3.08
C LYS A 111 14.76 -4.77 -4.51
N LEU A 112 15.76 -5.37 -5.12
CA LEU A 112 15.69 -5.93 -6.46
C LEU A 112 15.35 -7.43 -6.43
N GLU A 113 14.84 -7.97 -7.53
CA GLU A 113 14.49 -9.41 -7.64
C GLU A 113 15.66 -10.36 -7.35
N ASN A 114 16.90 -9.93 -7.62
CA ASN A 114 18.11 -10.71 -7.34
C ASN A 114 18.52 -10.70 -5.84
N GLY A 115 17.74 -10.03 -4.98
CA GLY A 115 18.00 -9.89 -3.54
C GLY A 115 18.94 -8.73 -3.16
N GLU A 116 19.52 -8.03 -4.13
CA GLU A 116 20.34 -6.85 -3.86
C GLU A 116 19.47 -5.65 -3.46
N THR A 117 20.04 -4.73 -2.69
CA THR A 117 19.42 -3.45 -2.37
C THR A 117 20.17 -2.34 -3.10
N LYS A 118 19.43 -1.55 -3.86
CA LYS A 118 19.94 -0.40 -4.58
C LYS A 118 19.38 0.89 -3.99
N ARG A 119 20.26 1.82 -3.63
CA ARG A 119 19.85 3.17 -3.24
C ARG A 119 19.56 3.99 -4.47
N VAL A 120 18.32 4.49 -4.57
CA VAL A 120 17.88 5.47 -5.56
C VAL A 120 17.75 6.81 -4.85
N ARG A 121 18.50 7.80 -5.28
CA ARG A 121 18.47 9.14 -4.70
C ARG A 121 17.25 9.89 -5.22
N ILE A 122 16.70 10.73 -4.35
CA ILE A 122 15.63 11.67 -4.67
C ILE A 122 16.28 13.06 -4.75
N HIS A 123 16.19 13.67 -5.93
CA HIS A 123 16.75 15.00 -6.18
C HIS A 123 16.00 16.02 -5.34
N GLU A 124 14.69 16.07 -5.54
CA GLU A 124 13.78 16.95 -4.81
C GLU A 124 12.36 16.38 -4.77
N LEU A 125 11.58 16.95 -3.88
CA LEU A 125 10.13 16.82 -3.89
C LEU A 125 9.50 18.18 -3.55
N HIS A 126 8.42 18.49 -4.23
CA HIS A 126 7.71 19.74 -4.02
C HIS A 126 6.19 19.53 -4.04
N VAL A 127 5.50 20.48 -3.41
CA VAL A 127 4.02 20.49 -3.40
C VAL A 127 3.55 21.44 -4.49
N GLU A 128 2.54 21.03 -5.23
CA GLU A 128 1.94 21.81 -6.29
C GLU A 128 0.44 21.54 -6.43
N GLU A 129 -0.25 22.31 -7.28
CA GLU A 129 -1.64 22.06 -7.63
C GLU A 129 -1.75 21.06 -8.78
N ASP A 130 -2.71 20.15 -8.74
CA ASP A 130 -3.07 19.38 -9.94
C ASP A 130 -3.93 20.22 -10.89
N ALA A 131 -3.91 19.89 -12.17
CA ALA A 131 -4.79 20.45 -13.19
C ALA A 131 -6.16 19.76 -13.19
N GLY A 132 -7.16 20.38 -13.82
CA GLY A 132 -8.44 19.76 -14.07
C GLY A 132 -8.35 18.57 -15.03
N LYS A 133 -9.49 18.03 -15.40
CA LYS A 133 -9.61 16.95 -16.40
C LYS A 133 -10.18 17.50 -17.69
N ASN A 134 -9.48 17.29 -18.79
CA ASN A 134 -9.93 17.67 -20.11
C ASN A 134 -10.21 16.41 -20.95
N THR A 135 -11.45 16.23 -21.36
CA THR A 135 -11.89 15.09 -22.17
C THR A 135 -12.28 15.55 -23.56
N HIS A 136 -11.60 15.05 -24.58
CA HIS A 136 -11.95 15.33 -25.98
C HIS A 136 -13.07 14.40 -26.45
N GLY A 137 -14.22 14.97 -26.74
CA GLY A 137 -15.36 14.25 -27.28
C GLY A 137 -15.21 13.89 -28.77
N THR A 138 -15.90 12.86 -29.19
CA THR A 138 -15.98 12.47 -30.61
C THR A 138 -16.83 13.44 -31.46
N ASP A 139 -17.52 14.35 -30.80
CA ASP A 139 -18.37 15.41 -31.38
C ASP A 139 -17.60 16.70 -31.71
N GLY A 140 -16.28 16.71 -31.51
CA GLY A 140 -15.42 17.87 -31.75
C GLY A 140 -15.39 18.89 -30.60
N HIS A 141 -15.99 18.56 -29.43
CA HIS A 141 -15.95 19.41 -28.26
C HIS A 141 -14.95 18.86 -27.22
N SER A 142 -14.45 19.77 -26.39
CA SER A 142 -13.67 19.41 -25.19
C SER A 142 -14.51 19.69 -23.95
N TYR A 143 -14.59 18.70 -23.08
CA TYR A 143 -15.32 18.76 -21.81
C TYR A 143 -14.34 18.93 -20.67
N VAL A 144 -14.45 20.04 -19.95
CA VAL A 144 -13.56 20.39 -18.84
C VAL A 144 -14.25 20.15 -17.53
N ASP A 145 -13.63 19.32 -16.70
CA ASP A 145 -14.03 19.04 -15.33
C ASP A 145 -12.95 19.57 -14.38
N LEU A 146 -13.32 20.55 -13.56
CA LEU A 146 -12.42 21.21 -12.62
C LEU A 146 -12.47 20.63 -11.19
N ASN A 147 -13.11 19.47 -10.98
CA ASN A 147 -13.12 18.84 -9.67
C ASN A 147 -11.72 18.57 -9.16
N ARG A 148 -10.81 18.12 -10.04
CA ARG A 148 -9.41 17.87 -9.71
C ARG A 148 -8.54 19.12 -9.65
N GLN A 149 -8.92 20.21 -10.35
CA GLN A 149 -8.15 21.45 -10.35
C GLN A 149 -7.86 21.95 -8.94
N GLY A 150 -6.59 22.15 -8.61
CA GLY A 150 -6.14 22.61 -7.30
C GLY A 150 -6.07 21.50 -6.24
N THR A 151 -6.30 20.24 -6.58
CA THR A 151 -6.01 19.10 -5.67
C THR A 151 -4.52 19.16 -5.29
N PRO A 152 -4.17 19.02 -3.99
CA PRO A 152 -2.77 19.03 -3.59
C PRO A 152 -2.04 17.84 -4.18
N LEU A 153 -0.91 18.12 -4.82
CA LEU A 153 -0.06 17.15 -5.49
C LEU A 153 1.35 17.23 -4.89
N VAL A 154 1.98 16.10 -4.63
CA VAL A 154 3.42 16.05 -4.39
C VAL A 154 4.11 15.43 -5.59
N GLU A 155 5.07 16.16 -6.16
CA GLU A 155 5.95 15.66 -7.21
C GLU A 155 7.27 15.22 -6.58
N ILE A 156 7.70 14.01 -6.93
CA ILE A 156 8.91 13.36 -6.42
C ILE A 156 9.82 13.11 -7.61
N VAL A 157 10.96 13.78 -7.66
CA VAL A 157 11.92 13.69 -8.76
C VAL A 157 13.12 12.84 -8.32
N SER A 158 13.34 11.71 -8.97
CA SER A 158 14.51 10.88 -8.71
C SER A 158 15.75 11.40 -9.41
N GLU A 159 16.93 11.11 -8.85
CA GLU A 159 18.17 11.15 -9.63
C GLU A 159 18.15 10.03 -10.69
N PRO A 160 18.95 10.15 -11.76
CA PRO A 160 18.99 9.16 -12.83
C PRO A 160 19.83 7.92 -12.44
N ASP A 161 19.48 7.32 -11.31
CA ASP A 161 20.22 6.20 -10.71
C ASP A 161 19.74 4.82 -11.17
N LEU A 162 18.66 4.77 -11.94
CA LEU A 162 18.08 3.51 -12.44
C LEU A 162 18.70 3.14 -13.81
N HIS A 163 19.02 1.84 -13.99
CA HIS A 163 19.75 1.37 -15.16
C HIS A 163 19.07 0.24 -15.91
N SER A 164 17.87 -0.18 -15.47
CA SER A 164 17.06 -1.17 -16.19
C SER A 164 15.57 -0.94 -16.00
N PRO A 165 14.74 -1.46 -16.93
CA PRO A 165 13.28 -1.44 -16.78
C PRO A 165 12.79 -2.13 -15.50
N ASP A 166 13.46 -3.19 -15.06
CA ASP A 166 13.12 -3.94 -13.84
C ASP A 166 13.44 -3.14 -12.58
N GLU A 167 14.56 -2.39 -12.56
CA GLU A 167 14.87 -1.46 -11.48
C GLU A 167 13.83 -0.33 -11.37
N ALA A 168 13.38 0.23 -12.51
CA ALA A 168 12.35 1.26 -12.54
C ALA A 168 11.01 0.72 -12.01
N TYR A 169 10.63 -0.49 -12.39
CA TYR A 169 9.46 -1.17 -11.88
C TYR A 169 9.54 -1.37 -10.36
N ALA A 170 10.63 -1.93 -9.87
CA ALA A 170 10.85 -2.17 -8.44
C ALA A 170 10.84 -0.86 -7.62
N TYR A 171 11.43 0.22 -8.16
CA TYR A 171 11.38 1.55 -7.54
C TYR A 171 9.94 2.05 -7.40
N LEU A 172 9.15 1.99 -8.47
CA LEU A 172 7.75 2.47 -8.45
C LEU A 172 6.87 1.68 -7.49
N GLU A 173 7.01 0.34 -7.45
CA GLU A 173 6.29 -0.52 -6.51
C GLU A 173 6.62 -0.16 -5.05
N GLN A 174 7.90 0.01 -4.74
CA GLN A 174 8.32 0.32 -3.37
C GLN A 174 8.03 1.77 -3.00
N LEU A 175 8.15 2.72 -3.93
CA LEU A 175 7.72 4.09 -3.71
C LEU A 175 6.22 4.16 -3.41
N ARG A 176 5.40 3.44 -4.19
CA ARG A 176 3.96 3.33 -3.92
C ARG A 176 3.69 2.78 -2.52
N GLN A 177 4.40 1.75 -2.10
CA GLN A 177 4.26 1.21 -0.74
C GLN A 177 4.63 2.26 0.32
N VAL A 178 5.73 3.02 0.12
CA VAL A 178 6.11 4.10 1.03
C VAL A 178 4.98 5.13 1.13
N ILE A 179 4.45 5.61 0.00
CA ILE A 179 3.35 6.57 -0.03
C ILE A 179 2.12 6.05 0.73
N LEU A 180 1.70 4.82 0.46
CA LEU A 180 0.58 4.18 1.17
C LEU A 180 0.77 4.21 2.69
N PHE A 181 1.96 3.89 3.17
CA PHE A 181 2.25 3.84 4.61
C PHE A 181 2.42 5.20 5.26
N THR A 182 2.57 6.28 4.50
CA THR A 182 2.47 7.64 5.06
C THR A 182 1.03 8.08 5.35
N GLY A 183 0.05 7.38 4.76
CA GLY A 183 -1.36 7.73 4.88
C GLY A 183 -1.77 9.00 4.11
N VAL A 184 -0.94 9.48 3.18
CA VAL A 184 -1.22 10.72 2.43
C VAL A 184 -2.04 10.47 1.18
N SER A 185 -2.02 9.24 0.63
CA SER A 185 -2.72 8.85 -0.61
C SER A 185 -2.98 7.35 -0.63
N GLU A 186 -4.03 6.93 -1.32
CA GLU A 186 -4.24 5.52 -1.69
C GLU A 186 -3.40 5.09 -2.90
N ALA A 187 -2.76 6.04 -3.57
CA ALA A 187 -1.86 5.84 -4.71
C ALA A 187 -2.45 4.91 -5.80
N LYS A 188 -3.74 5.10 -6.10
CA LYS A 188 -4.48 4.35 -7.12
C LYS A 188 -4.19 4.92 -8.50
N MET A 189 -3.41 4.22 -9.31
CA MET A 189 -3.07 4.66 -10.66
C MET A 189 -4.30 4.74 -11.59
N GLN A 190 -5.27 3.83 -11.42
CA GLN A 190 -6.49 3.79 -12.21
C GLN A 190 -7.38 5.03 -12.01
N GLU A 191 -7.30 5.63 -10.84
CA GLU A 191 -7.99 6.88 -10.49
C GLU A 191 -7.14 8.12 -10.76
N GLY A 192 -5.87 7.94 -11.20
CA GLY A 192 -4.93 9.04 -11.47
C GLY A 192 -4.27 9.60 -10.22
N GLN A 193 -4.48 8.98 -9.05
CA GLN A 193 -3.89 9.44 -7.78
C GLN A 193 -2.36 9.30 -7.74
N MET A 194 -1.79 8.43 -8.57
CA MET A 194 -0.35 8.30 -8.77
C MET A 194 -0.04 8.19 -10.25
N ARG A 195 0.88 9.01 -10.74
CA ARG A 195 1.30 9.08 -12.14
C ARG A 195 2.81 9.12 -12.19
N ALA A 196 3.40 8.57 -13.23
CA ALA A 196 4.84 8.60 -13.44
C ALA A 196 5.17 9.07 -14.86
N ASP A 197 6.02 10.08 -14.95
CA ASP A 197 6.71 10.47 -16.16
C ASP A 197 8.13 9.89 -16.12
N VAL A 198 8.54 9.29 -17.23
CA VAL A 198 9.77 8.52 -17.30
C VAL A 198 10.74 9.17 -18.26
N ASN A 199 11.94 9.45 -17.81
CA ASN A 199 13.04 9.94 -18.62
C ASN A 199 14.04 8.81 -18.85
N ILE A 200 14.33 8.49 -20.10
CA ILE A 200 15.32 7.47 -20.48
C ILE A 200 16.34 8.06 -21.45
N SER A 201 17.60 7.69 -21.29
CA SER A 201 18.65 7.87 -22.27
C SER A 201 19.54 6.65 -22.29
N ILE A 202 20.18 6.39 -23.44
CA ILE A 202 21.25 5.39 -23.53
C ILE A 202 22.52 6.02 -24.08
N ARG A 203 23.65 5.51 -23.65
CA ARG A 203 24.97 5.95 -24.08
C ARG A 203 25.90 4.76 -24.33
N PRO A 204 26.94 4.90 -25.15
CA PRO A 204 27.98 3.87 -25.26
C PRO A 204 28.59 3.56 -23.88
N TYR A 205 28.89 2.30 -23.64
CA TYR A 205 29.50 1.87 -22.38
C TYR A 205 30.77 2.65 -22.07
N GLY A 206 30.89 3.23 -20.88
CA GLY A 206 32.02 4.03 -20.44
C GLY A 206 32.01 5.49 -20.92
N ALA A 207 31.01 5.94 -21.66
CA ALA A 207 30.88 7.34 -22.02
C ALA A 207 30.63 8.20 -20.76
N LYS A 208 31.26 9.39 -20.68
CA LYS A 208 31.11 10.29 -19.52
C LYS A 208 29.81 11.09 -19.53
N GLU A 209 29.34 11.46 -20.71
CA GLU A 209 28.13 12.27 -20.87
C GLU A 209 26.89 11.40 -21.04
N TYR A 210 25.78 11.86 -20.53
CA TYR A 210 24.48 11.20 -20.75
C TYR A 210 24.09 11.24 -22.22
N GLY A 211 23.32 10.23 -22.64
CA GLY A 211 22.72 10.22 -23.97
C GLY A 211 21.57 11.22 -24.10
N THR A 212 20.99 11.30 -25.31
CA THR A 212 19.82 12.15 -25.57
C THR A 212 18.62 11.65 -24.78
N ARG A 213 18.05 12.53 -23.95
CA ARG A 213 16.90 12.25 -23.12
C ARG A 213 15.60 12.14 -23.94
N VAL A 214 14.87 11.07 -23.72
CA VAL A 214 13.50 10.87 -24.21
C VAL A 214 12.59 10.76 -23.01
N GLU A 215 11.51 11.57 -23.02
CA GLU A 215 10.49 11.56 -21.98
C GLU A 215 9.31 10.69 -22.43
N MET A 216 8.81 9.83 -21.56
CA MET A 216 7.61 9.04 -21.82
C MET A 216 6.50 9.47 -20.86
N LYS A 217 5.34 9.80 -21.45
CA LYS A 217 4.13 10.23 -20.75
C LYS A 217 2.97 9.25 -20.96
N ASN A 218 1.91 9.43 -20.17
CA ASN A 218 0.68 8.62 -20.26
C ASN A 218 0.92 7.14 -20.01
N VAL A 219 1.70 6.82 -18.98
CA VAL A 219 1.98 5.44 -18.57
C VAL A 219 1.10 5.11 -17.38
N ASN A 220 -0.02 4.42 -17.62
CA ASN A 220 -1.11 4.22 -16.67
C ASN A 220 -0.93 3.00 -15.76
N SER A 221 0.21 2.32 -15.83
CA SER A 221 0.57 1.23 -14.90
C SER A 221 2.08 1.03 -14.87
N PHE A 222 2.59 0.48 -13.79
CA PHE A 222 4.02 0.17 -13.65
C PHE A 222 4.51 -0.84 -14.70
N ASN A 223 3.65 -1.79 -15.09
CA ASN A 223 3.94 -2.70 -16.19
C ASN A 223 4.08 -1.97 -17.53
N TYR A 224 3.28 -0.93 -17.78
CA TYR A 224 3.42 -0.11 -18.98
C TYR A 224 4.71 0.71 -18.95
N VAL A 225 5.12 1.24 -17.78
CA VAL A 225 6.44 1.87 -17.60
C VAL A 225 7.53 0.90 -18.02
N ARG A 226 7.53 -0.30 -17.46
CA ARG A 226 8.51 -1.35 -17.76
C ARG A 226 8.54 -1.69 -19.25
N ASN A 227 7.39 -1.92 -19.88
CA ASN A 227 7.28 -2.28 -21.28
C ASN A 227 7.72 -1.14 -22.20
N ALA A 228 7.37 0.09 -21.88
CA ALA A 228 7.81 1.28 -22.62
C ALA A 228 9.33 1.44 -22.57
N LEU A 229 9.94 1.24 -21.40
CA LEU A 229 11.39 1.26 -21.21
C LEU A 229 12.09 0.16 -22.01
N ILE A 230 11.57 -1.08 -21.99
CA ILE A 230 12.11 -2.20 -22.78
C ILE A 230 12.09 -1.87 -24.28
N TYR A 231 11.01 -1.24 -24.75
CA TYR A 231 10.90 -0.83 -26.15
C TYR A 231 11.89 0.29 -26.48
N GLU A 232 11.97 1.33 -25.66
CA GLU A 232 12.85 2.48 -25.86
C GLU A 232 14.32 2.11 -25.83
N GLU A 233 14.76 1.24 -24.94
CA GLU A 233 16.12 0.72 -24.96
C GLU A 233 16.49 0.09 -26.30
N LYS A 234 15.59 -0.74 -26.83
CA LYS A 234 15.80 -1.40 -28.13
C LYS A 234 15.83 -0.39 -29.29
N ARG A 235 14.86 0.54 -29.29
CA ARG A 235 14.72 1.56 -30.33
C ARG A 235 15.95 2.48 -30.39
N GLN A 236 16.32 3.02 -29.21
CA GLN A 236 17.47 3.93 -29.13
C GLN A 236 18.79 3.21 -29.46
N ALA A 237 18.99 1.97 -28.99
CA ALA A 237 20.16 1.17 -29.32
C ALA A 237 20.24 0.86 -30.82
N ALA A 238 19.11 0.57 -31.49
CA ALA A 238 19.08 0.32 -32.92
C ALA A 238 19.43 1.59 -33.73
N ALA A 239 18.88 2.74 -33.36
CA ALA A 239 19.17 4.03 -33.99
C ALA A 239 20.67 4.38 -33.87
N LEU A 240 21.25 4.27 -32.67
CA LEU A 240 22.66 4.56 -32.46
C LEU A 240 23.60 3.60 -33.21
N ARG A 241 23.23 2.31 -33.32
CA ARG A 241 23.99 1.35 -34.14
C ARG A 241 23.92 1.67 -35.63
N ALA A 242 22.80 2.23 -36.10
CA ALA A 242 22.65 2.70 -37.46
C ALA A 242 23.34 4.06 -37.74
N GLY A 243 23.94 4.67 -36.72
CA GLY A 243 24.56 6.00 -36.82
C GLY A 243 23.56 7.16 -36.87
N GLU A 244 22.29 6.90 -36.50
CA GLU A 244 21.27 7.90 -36.44
C GLU A 244 21.39 8.75 -35.17
N LYS A 245 21.06 10.04 -35.28
CA LYS A 245 21.01 10.94 -34.13
C LYS A 245 19.66 10.82 -33.43
N LEU A 246 19.66 10.56 -32.13
CA LEU A 246 18.49 10.66 -31.29
C LEU A 246 18.14 12.14 -31.09
N VAL A 247 16.83 12.45 -31.08
CA VAL A 247 16.32 13.78 -30.76
C VAL A 247 15.63 13.78 -29.41
N GLN A 248 15.71 14.90 -28.70
CA GLN A 248 14.99 15.07 -27.44
C GLN A 248 13.50 15.25 -27.76
N GLU A 249 12.70 14.27 -27.36
CA GLU A 249 11.25 14.24 -27.67
C GLU A 249 10.45 13.69 -26.51
N THR A 250 9.15 13.99 -26.50
CA THR A 250 8.15 13.35 -25.64
C THR A 250 7.43 12.27 -26.45
N ARG A 251 7.35 11.08 -25.87
CA ARG A 251 6.67 9.91 -26.44
C ARG A 251 5.56 9.42 -25.53
N ARG A 252 4.58 8.71 -26.07
CA ARG A 252 3.56 7.99 -25.30
C ARG A 252 3.68 6.49 -25.55
N TYR A 253 3.35 5.69 -24.56
CA TYR A 253 3.21 4.25 -24.75
C TYR A 253 1.91 3.92 -25.45
N ASP A 254 1.97 3.00 -26.41
CA ASP A 254 0.85 2.49 -27.18
C ASP A 254 0.69 0.99 -26.90
N GLU A 255 -0.28 0.66 -26.05
CA GLU A 255 -0.48 -0.72 -25.58
C GLU A 255 -0.79 -1.71 -26.72
N PRO A 256 -1.67 -1.39 -27.72
CA PRO A 256 -1.98 -2.32 -28.80
C PRO A 256 -0.76 -2.75 -29.61
N THR A 257 0.16 -1.83 -29.88
CA THR A 257 1.38 -2.11 -30.64
C THR A 257 2.58 -2.46 -29.76
N LYS A 258 2.45 -2.31 -28.43
CA LYS A 258 3.53 -2.47 -27.45
C LYS A 258 4.78 -1.64 -27.81
N SER A 259 4.55 -0.44 -28.30
CA SER A 259 5.59 0.48 -28.78
C SER A 259 5.41 1.87 -28.17
N THR A 260 6.35 2.76 -28.45
CA THR A 260 6.22 4.17 -28.11
C THR A 260 6.01 4.98 -29.37
N ILE A 261 5.18 6.01 -29.31
CA ILE A 261 4.82 6.90 -30.44
C ILE A 261 5.24 8.32 -30.06
N SER A 262 5.96 9.01 -30.96
CA SER A 262 6.34 10.41 -30.78
C SER A 262 5.10 11.30 -30.71
N MET A 263 5.05 12.18 -29.70
CA MET A 263 3.97 13.16 -29.52
C MET A 263 4.41 14.54 -30.03
N ARG A 264 5.59 14.99 -29.59
CA ARG A 264 6.18 16.28 -29.94
C ARG A 264 7.69 16.24 -29.76
N VAL A 265 8.39 16.98 -30.53
CA VAL A 265 9.80 17.30 -30.30
C VAL A 265 9.84 18.46 -29.29
N LYS A 266 10.60 18.31 -28.19
CA LYS A 266 10.72 19.39 -27.19
C LYS A 266 11.53 20.55 -27.78
N GLU A 267 10.89 21.72 -27.85
CA GLU A 267 11.57 22.99 -27.88
C GLU A 267 11.91 23.39 -26.44
N VAL A 268 12.96 24.11 -26.24
CA VAL A 268 13.70 24.36 -24.97
C VAL A 268 12.85 24.64 -23.74
N ALA A 269 13.30 24.19 -22.54
CA ALA A 269 12.61 24.23 -21.25
C ALA A 269 12.33 25.62 -20.64
N ASP A 270 12.73 26.71 -21.28
CA ASP A 270 12.54 28.09 -20.80
C ASP A 270 11.09 28.62 -20.94
N ASP A 271 10.14 27.75 -21.30
CA ASP A 271 8.81 28.19 -21.75
C ASP A 271 7.81 28.50 -20.62
N TYR A 272 8.08 28.03 -19.39
CA TYR A 272 7.16 28.24 -18.25
C TYR A 272 7.30 29.61 -17.58
N ARG A 273 8.35 30.37 -17.81
CA ARG A 273 8.55 31.73 -17.30
C ARG A 273 8.24 31.85 -15.81
N TYR A 274 8.84 30.97 -15.00
CA TYR A 274 8.65 30.92 -13.55
C TYR A 274 8.89 32.27 -12.89
N PHE A 275 8.00 32.67 -11.98
CA PHE A 275 8.20 33.81 -11.08
C PHE A 275 7.47 33.55 -9.74
N PRO A 276 7.87 34.25 -8.65
CA PRO A 276 7.23 34.08 -7.34
C PRO A 276 5.74 34.39 -7.37
N GLU A 277 4.91 33.55 -6.70
CA GLU A 277 3.49 33.79 -6.51
C GLU A 277 3.30 34.99 -5.56
N PRO A 278 2.83 36.14 -6.04
CA PRO A 278 2.76 37.36 -5.24
C PRO A 278 1.65 37.34 -4.17
N ASP A 279 0.64 36.49 -4.37
CA ASP A 279 -0.53 36.42 -3.49
C ASP A 279 -0.32 35.44 -2.31
N LEU A 280 0.81 34.73 -2.27
CA LEU A 280 1.18 33.82 -1.19
C LEU A 280 2.48 34.25 -0.53
N SER A 281 2.43 34.54 0.77
CA SER A 281 3.63 34.81 1.54
C SER A 281 4.53 33.59 1.64
N PRO A 282 5.85 33.75 1.65
CA PRO A 282 6.77 32.68 1.99
C PRO A 282 6.44 32.05 3.35
N ILE A 283 6.71 30.76 3.50
CA ILE A 283 6.39 30.00 4.72
C ILE A 283 7.69 29.52 5.35
N GLU A 284 7.88 29.85 6.62
CA GLU A 284 8.94 29.28 7.45
C GLU A 284 8.47 27.96 8.04
N ILE A 285 9.31 26.93 7.90
CA ILE A 285 9.06 25.59 8.45
C ILE A 285 10.03 25.41 9.62
N SER A 286 9.50 25.55 10.84
CA SER A 286 10.32 25.40 12.05
C SER A 286 10.67 23.93 12.30
N GLN A 287 11.77 23.70 13.03
CA GLN A 287 12.14 22.36 13.45
C GLN A 287 11.05 21.71 14.32
N ASP A 288 10.42 22.47 15.21
CA ASP A 288 9.34 21.98 16.06
C ASP A 288 8.16 21.44 15.23
N TRP A 289 7.81 22.12 14.13
CA TRP A 289 6.76 21.65 13.24
C TRP A 289 7.17 20.36 12.50
N ILE A 290 8.42 20.26 12.04
CA ILE A 290 8.97 19.03 11.45
C ILE A 290 8.91 17.89 12.46
N ASP A 291 9.33 18.13 13.71
CA ASP A 291 9.35 17.13 14.79
C ASP A 291 7.93 16.67 15.16
N GLU A 292 6.95 17.58 15.16
CA GLU A 292 5.54 17.25 15.35
C GLU A 292 5.01 16.32 14.24
N VAL A 293 5.31 16.64 12.98
CA VAL A 293 4.92 15.78 11.84
C VAL A 293 5.62 14.43 11.90
N ALA A 294 6.91 14.39 12.25
CA ALA A 294 7.69 13.18 12.40
C ALA A 294 7.14 12.26 13.50
N ALA A 295 6.75 12.84 14.64
CA ALA A 295 6.17 12.10 15.77
C ALA A 295 4.81 11.44 15.42
N ASN A 296 4.08 12.03 14.48
CA ASN A 296 2.78 11.54 14.01
C ASN A 296 2.88 10.72 12.70
N LEU A 297 4.09 10.45 12.21
CA LEU A 297 4.27 9.64 11.01
C LEU A 297 3.98 8.16 11.34
N PRO A 298 3.09 7.49 10.60
CA PRO A 298 2.85 6.06 10.78
C PRO A 298 4.12 5.24 10.56
N LYS A 299 4.25 4.12 11.27
CA LYS A 299 5.37 3.19 11.03
C LYS A 299 5.37 2.70 9.59
N SER A 300 6.52 2.74 8.95
CA SER A 300 6.69 2.24 7.58
C SER A 300 6.46 0.73 7.50
N ALA A 301 6.19 0.21 6.29
CA ALA A 301 6.10 -1.22 6.05
C ALA A 301 7.37 -1.97 6.52
N ALA A 302 8.55 -1.40 6.30
CA ALA A 302 9.81 -2.00 6.72
C ALA A 302 9.94 -2.08 8.25
N GLN A 303 9.58 -1.01 8.97
CA GLN A 303 9.59 -1.00 10.43
C GLN A 303 8.57 -2.00 11.03
N ARG A 304 7.38 -2.13 10.41
CA ARG A 304 6.38 -3.11 10.84
C ARG A 304 6.87 -4.54 10.58
N ARG A 305 7.44 -4.82 9.41
CA ARG A 305 8.02 -6.14 9.10
C ARG A 305 9.10 -6.53 10.10
N GLN A 306 10.00 -5.60 10.42
CA GLN A 306 11.04 -5.84 11.42
C GLN A 306 10.43 -6.22 12.77
N TYR A 307 9.46 -5.43 13.25
CA TYR A 307 8.75 -5.70 14.51
C TYR A 307 8.00 -7.04 14.49
N TYR A 308 7.32 -7.37 13.37
CA TYR A 308 6.59 -8.65 13.27
C TYR A 308 7.52 -9.86 13.34
N VAL A 309 8.69 -9.76 12.70
CA VAL A 309 9.67 -10.86 12.71
C VAL A 309 10.37 -10.96 14.06
N ASP A 310 10.94 -9.86 14.57
CA ASP A 310 11.83 -9.87 15.73
C ASP A 310 11.07 -10.01 17.05
N ASP A 311 9.92 -9.32 17.19
CA ASP A 311 9.20 -9.24 18.46
C ASP A 311 7.99 -10.20 18.50
N LEU A 312 7.29 -10.40 17.37
CA LEU A 312 6.11 -11.25 17.31
C LEU A 312 6.41 -12.67 16.77
N GLY A 313 7.63 -12.91 16.28
CA GLY A 313 8.05 -14.20 15.77
C GLY A 313 7.34 -14.66 14.51
N ILE A 314 6.84 -13.70 13.69
CA ILE A 314 6.21 -13.98 12.39
C ILE A 314 7.29 -14.34 11.37
N GLU A 315 7.01 -15.30 10.50
CA GLU A 315 7.94 -15.65 9.43
C GLU A 315 8.11 -14.46 8.46
N PRO A 316 9.32 -14.23 7.90
CA PRO A 316 9.59 -13.08 7.04
C PRO A 316 8.63 -12.94 5.85
N TYR A 317 8.26 -14.06 5.22
CA TYR A 317 7.29 -14.08 4.13
C TYR A 317 5.89 -13.62 4.58
N ASP A 318 5.43 -14.09 5.73
CA ASP A 318 4.13 -13.73 6.27
C ASP A 318 4.10 -12.25 6.68
N ALA A 319 5.19 -11.75 7.26
CA ALA A 319 5.34 -10.33 7.57
C ALA A 319 5.30 -9.45 6.32
N GLU A 320 5.85 -9.91 5.19
CA GLU A 320 5.75 -9.23 3.90
C GLU A 320 4.32 -9.18 3.40
N VAL A 321 3.58 -10.29 3.45
CA VAL A 321 2.17 -10.35 3.05
C VAL A 321 1.30 -9.43 3.92
N LEU A 322 1.48 -9.45 5.24
CA LEU A 322 0.75 -8.58 6.18
C LEU A 322 1.00 -7.09 5.96
N THR A 323 2.12 -6.73 5.34
CA THR A 323 2.50 -5.34 5.07
C THR A 323 2.37 -4.94 3.60
N GLN A 324 1.65 -5.69 2.80
CA GLN A 324 1.39 -5.32 1.39
C GLN A 324 0.53 -4.06 1.28
N THR A 325 -0.45 -3.91 2.17
CA THR A 325 -1.30 -2.72 2.26
C THR A 325 -1.33 -2.16 3.67
N LEU A 326 -1.53 -0.85 3.79
CA LEU A 326 -1.69 -0.20 5.10
C LEU A 326 -2.89 -0.76 5.86
N ALA A 327 -4.02 -0.99 5.18
CA ALA A 327 -5.23 -1.54 5.77
C ALA A 327 -5.01 -2.91 6.42
N MET A 328 -4.29 -3.81 5.74
CA MET A 328 -3.98 -5.13 6.28
C MET A 328 -3.04 -5.03 7.49
N ALA A 329 -2.01 -4.19 7.41
CA ALA A 329 -1.06 -4.00 8.49
C ALA A 329 -1.73 -3.37 9.74
N ASP A 330 -2.55 -2.34 9.55
CA ASP A 330 -3.30 -1.72 10.65
C ASP A 330 -4.30 -2.69 11.29
N PHE A 331 -4.98 -3.48 10.47
CA PHE A 331 -5.90 -4.49 10.97
C PHE A 331 -5.19 -5.56 11.80
N TYR A 332 -4.03 -6.03 11.32
CA TYR A 332 -3.21 -6.98 12.07
C TYR A 332 -2.72 -6.40 13.39
N ASP A 333 -2.16 -5.19 13.38
CA ASP A 333 -1.70 -4.50 14.58
C ASP A 333 -2.83 -4.36 15.62
N GLN A 334 -4.02 -3.92 15.20
CA GLN A 334 -5.18 -3.78 16.06
C GLN A 334 -5.70 -5.13 16.59
N THR A 335 -5.62 -6.20 15.78
CA THR A 335 -6.02 -7.55 16.20
C THR A 335 -5.09 -8.08 17.30
N VAL A 336 -3.78 -7.89 17.15
CA VAL A 336 -2.79 -8.26 18.18
C VAL A 336 -2.98 -7.41 19.43
N GLN A 337 -3.19 -6.09 19.29
CA GLN A 337 -3.48 -5.21 20.45
C GLN A 337 -4.77 -5.60 21.18
N ALA A 338 -5.76 -6.14 20.49
CA ALA A 338 -6.98 -6.68 21.10
C ALA A 338 -6.76 -8.02 21.83
N GLY A 339 -5.53 -8.53 21.84
CA GLY A 339 -5.10 -9.70 22.61
C GLY A 339 -5.11 -11.03 21.85
N ALA A 340 -5.12 -11.00 20.53
CA ALA A 340 -4.94 -12.21 19.73
C ALA A 340 -3.50 -12.72 19.79
N GLU A 341 -3.33 -14.06 19.75
CA GLU A 341 -2.02 -14.67 19.55
C GLU A 341 -1.49 -14.30 18.14
N PRO A 342 -0.28 -13.69 18.04
CA PRO A 342 0.19 -13.07 16.80
C PRO A 342 0.25 -14.00 15.60
N LYS A 343 0.80 -15.21 15.76
CA LYS A 343 0.95 -16.17 14.64
C LYS A 343 -0.40 -16.66 14.14
N ARG A 344 -1.34 -16.89 15.02
CA ARG A 344 -2.67 -17.34 14.65
C ARG A 344 -3.47 -16.25 13.97
N ALA A 345 -3.39 -15.01 14.47
CA ALA A 345 -3.97 -13.86 13.81
C ALA A 345 -3.41 -13.67 12.40
N ALA A 346 -2.10 -13.78 12.23
CA ALA A 346 -1.44 -13.74 10.92
C ALA A 346 -1.97 -14.83 9.98
N ASN A 347 -2.04 -16.08 10.44
CA ASN A 347 -2.54 -17.21 9.64
C ASN A 347 -3.98 -16.98 9.16
N TYR A 348 -4.87 -16.46 10.00
CA TYR A 348 -6.25 -16.16 9.58
C TYR A 348 -6.30 -15.03 8.55
N LEU A 349 -5.53 -13.96 8.75
CA LEU A 349 -5.51 -12.83 7.81
C LEU A 349 -4.94 -13.24 6.45
N ILE A 350 -3.81 -13.93 6.44
CA ILE A 350 -3.13 -14.38 5.22
C ILE A 350 -3.93 -15.48 4.51
N GLY A 351 -4.56 -16.38 5.26
CA GLY A 351 -5.31 -17.50 4.73
C GLY A 351 -6.79 -17.19 4.48
N ASP A 352 -7.61 -17.33 5.53
CA ASP A 352 -9.07 -17.33 5.40
C ASP A 352 -9.62 -15.96 5.00
N VAL A 353 -9.09 -14.85 5.57
CA VAL A 353 -9.54 -13.49 5.24
C VAL A 353 -9.17 -13.16 3.81
N ASN A 354 -7.92 -13.35 3.39
CA ASN A 354 -7.51 -13.11 2.00
C ASN A 354 -8.30 -13.98 1.00
N ALA A 355 -8.57 -15.24 1.34
CA ALA A 355 -9.41 -16.09 0.50
C ALA A 355 -10.84 -15.55 0.37
N TYR A 356 -11.41 -15.01 1.45
CA TYR A 356 -12.72 -14.36 1.41
C TYR A 356 -12.71 -13.09 0.56
N LEU A 357 -11.72 -12.21 0.73
CA LEU A 357 -11.59 -10.98 -0.05
C LEU A 357 -11.44 -11.27 -1.55
N ASN A 358 -10.58 -12.23 -1.90
CA ASN A 358 -10.40 -12.66 -3.29
C ASN A 358 -11.68 -13.24 -3.91
N LYS A 359 -12.47 -13.99 -3.14
CA LYS A 359 -13.72 -14.58 -3.61
C LYS A 359 -14.81 -13.54 -3.80
N THR A 360 -14.91 -12.56 -2.90
CA THR A 360 -15.96 -11.54 -2.91
C THR A 360 -15.58 -10.29 -3.71
N GLN A 361 -14.31 -10.15 -4.06
CA GLN A 361 -13.74 -8.94 -4.70
C GLN A 361 -13.96 -7.68 -3.86
N LEU A 362 -14.04 -7.83 -2.53
CA LEU A 362 -14.13 -6.73 -1.57
C LEU A 362 -12.75 -6.36 -1.05
N GLU A 363 -12.58 -5.10 -0.71
CA GLU A 363 -11.46 -4.63 0.11
C GLU A 363 -11.75 -4.92 1.60
N LEU A 364 -10.70 -5.02 2.42
CA LEU A 364 -10.84 -5.35 3.85
C LEU A 364 -11.74 -4.38 4.61
N GLN A 365 -11.65 -3.09 4.29
CA GLN A 365 -12.47 -2.03 4.89
C GLN A 365 -13.95 -2.10 4.51
N GLU A 366 -14.29 -2.78 3.42
CA GLU A 366 -15.67 -2.96 2.96
C GLU A 366 -16.35 -4.14 3.64
N THR A 367 -15.58 -4.95 4.38
CA THR A 367 -16.13 -6.08 5.15
C THR A 367 -16.70 -5.62 6.48
N LYS A 368 -17.53 -6.46 7.10
CA LYS A 368 -18.00 -6.25 8.47
C LYS A 368 -17.06 -6.83 9.52
N LEU A 369 -15.97 -7.45 9.11
CA LEU A 369 -14.98 -7.98 10.03
C LEU A 369 -14.31 -6.84 10.81
N THR A 370 -14.18 -7.01 12.13
CA THR A 370 -13.45 -6.08 12.98
C THR A 370 -12.23 -6.76 13.61
N PRO A 371 -11.15 -6.01 13.92
CA PRO A 371 -10.00 -6.54 14.64
C PRO A 371 -10.40 -7.21 15.97
N ALA A 372 -11.36 -6.62 16.70
CA ALA A 372 -11.86 -7.16 17.95
C ALA A 372 -12.56 -8.53 17.78
N ASN A 373 -13.37 -8.69 16.70
CA ASN A 373 -14.05 -9.95 16.44
C ASN A 373 -13.06 -11.04 16.00
N LEU A 374 -12.05 -10.71 15.21
CA LEU A 374 -11.01 -11.67 14.87
C LEU A 374 -10.20 -12.07 16.11
N ALA A 375 -9.81 -11.11 16.95
CA ALA A 375 -9.09 -11.37 18.20
C ALA A 375 -9.93 -12.25 19.15
N GLY A 376 -11.22 -11.94 19.30
CA GLY A 376 -12.14 -12.73 20.11
C GLY A 376 -12.24 -14.19 19.62
N MET A 377 -12.35 -14.41 18.32
CA MET A 377 -12.35 -15.76 17.75
C MET A 377 -11.03 -16.49 17.99
N VAL A 378 -9.88 -15.83 17.77
CA VAL A 378 -8.55 -16.41 18.04
C VAL A 378 -8.44 -16.82 19.48
N LYS A 379 -8.87 -15.98 20.42
CA LYS A 379 -8.86 -16.26 21.86
C LYS A 379 -9.73 -17.47 22.24
N LEU A 380 -10.93 -17.58 21.67
CA LEU A 380 -11.81 -18.74 21.91
C LEU A 380 -11.15 -20.07 21.48
N ILE A 381 -10.31 -20.04 20.44
CA ILE A 381 -9.56 -21.20 19.98
C ILE A 381 -8.39 -21.49 20.93
N GLU A 382 -7.64 -20.47 21.34
CA GLU A 382 -6.50 -20.61 22.27
C GLU A 382 -6.93 -21.16 23.63
N ASP A 383 -8.02 -20.63 24.16
CA ASP A 383 -8.57 -21.07 25.46
C ASP A 383 -9.24 -22.47 25.37
N GLY A 384 -9.33 -23.07 24.16
CA GLY A 384 -10.00 -24.33 23.97
C GLY A 384 -11.53 -24.25 24.14
N THR A 385 -12.09 -23.04 24.12
CA THR A 385 -13.55 -22.83 24.20
C THR A 385 -14.25 -23.33 22.95
N ILE A 386 -13.61 -23.20 21.79
CA ILE A 386 -14.07 -23.76 20.54
C ILE A 386 -12.95 -24.59 19.87
N SER A 387 -13.32 -25.63 19.14
CA SER A 387 -12.37 -26.40 18.35
C SER A 387 -12.05 -25.70 17.02
N THR A 388 -10.93 -26.06 16.39
CA THR A 388 -10.56 -25.56 15.05
C THR A 388 -11.63 -25.85 14.01
N LYS A 389 -12.39 -26.95 14.13
CA LYS A 389 -13.52 -27.28 13.24
C LYS A 389 -14.70 -26.31 13.44
N GLN A 390 -14.98 -25.94 14.69
CA GLN A 390 -16.04 -25.00 15.04
C GLN A 390 -15.65 -23.56 14.67
N ALA A 391 -14.36 -23.24 14.71
CA ALA A 391 -13.83 -21.93 14.33
C ALA A 391 -14.22 -21.53 12.90
N LYS A 392 -14.39 -22.47 11.97
CA LYS A 392 -14.85 -22.17 10.60
C LYS A 392 -16.24 -21.53 10.58
N LYS A 393 -17.15 -22.02 11.43
CA LYS A 393 -18.51 -21.43 11.55
C LYS A 393 -18.48 -20.06 12.23
N VAL A 394 -17.62 -19.91 13.23
CA VAL A 394 -17.44 -18.61 13.90
C VAL A 394 -16.79 -17.62 12.95
N PHE A 395 -15.84 -18.05 12.10
CA PHE A 395 -15.23 -17.21 11.09
C PHE A 395 -16.27 -16.66 10.10
N GLU A 396 -17.15 -17.50 9.57
CA GLU A 396 -18.23 -17.05 8.68
C GLU A 396 -19.12 -16.01 9.38
N ALA A 397 -19.44 -16.21 10.66
CA ALA A 397 -20.27 -15.28 11.43
C ALA A 397 -19.59 -13.92 11.70
N ILE A 398 -18.29 -13.92 12.02
CA ILE A 398 -17.56 -12.65 12.23
C ILE A 398 -17.35 -11.87 10.94
N MET A 399 -17.27 -12.55 9.78
CA MET A 399 -17.28 -11.88 8.47
C MET A 399 -18.60 -11.17 8.19
N ASP A 400 -19.73 -11.64 8.77
CA ASP A 400 -21.03 -10.98 8.76
C ASP A 400 -21.20 -9.94 9.88
N GLY A 401 -20.18 -9.76 10.74
CA GLY A 401 -20.13 -8.77 11.81
C GLY A 401 -20.69 -9.25 13.15
N GLU A 402 -20.98 -10.56 13.31
CA GLU A 402 -21.43 -11.11 14.58
C GLU A 402 -20.27 -11.17 15.61
N GLU A 403 -20.61 -11.04 16.89
CA GLU A 403 -19.63 -11.15 17.97
C GLU A 403 -19.32 -12.64 18.22
N PRO A 404 -18.05 -13.06 18.24
CA PRO A 404 -17.65 -14.47 18.21
C PRO A 404 -18.13 -15.28 19.42
N GLU A 405 -18.04 -14.74 20.62
CA GLU A 405 -18.42 -15.46 21.85
C GLU A 405 -19.95 -15.64 21.95
N ALA A 406 -20.71 -14.58 21.64
CA ALA A 406 -22.17 -14.63 21.60
C ALA A 406 -22.67 -15.63 20.56
N PHE A 407 -22.07 -15.62 19.37
CA PHE A 407 -22.38 -16.59 18.31
C PHE A 407 -22.07 -18.02 18.74
N ALA A 408 -20.90 -18.28 19.32
CA ALA A 408 -20.49 -19.60 19.78
C ALA A 408 -21.45 -20.14 20.85
N LYS A 409 -21.84 -19.31 21.82
CA LYS A 409 -22.79 -19.69 22.87
C LYS A 409 -24.18 -19.99 22.29
N LYS A 410 -24.72 -19.10 21.46
CA LYS A 410 -26.05 -19.23 20.83
C LYS A 410 -26.18 -20.51 20.00
N ASN A 411 -25.10 -20.90 19.32
CA ASN A 411 -25.09 -22.06 18.42
C ASN A 411 -24.56 -23.36 19.06
N GLY A 412 -24.29 -23.38 20.38
CA GLY A 412 -23.82 -24.56 21.10
C GLY A 412 -22.44 -25.03 20.64
N LEU A 413 -21.57 -24.10 20.20
CA LEU A 413 -20.22 -24.39 19.74
C LEU A 413 -19.19 -24.39 20.87
N VAL A 414 -19.57 -23.99 22.08
CA VAL A 414 -18.69 -23.95 23.25
C VAL A 414 -18.40 -25.37 23.70
N GLN A 415 -17.11 -25.69 23.85
CA GLN A 415 -16.68 -27.00 24.34
C GLN A 415 -16.85 -27.10 25.85
N ILE A 416 -17.21 -28.29 26.29
CA ILE A 416 -17.31 -28.61 27.73
C ILE A 416 -15.92 -28.95 28.24
N SER A 417 -15.37 -28.06 29.10
CA SER A 417 -14.04 -28.21 29.69
C SER A 417 -14.06 -28.40 31.21
N ASP A 418 -15.26 -28.36 31.83
CA ASP A 418 -15.39 -28.52 33.27
C ASP A 418 -15.10 -29.96 33.69
N PRO A 419 -14.01 -30.23 34.52
CA PRO A 419 -13.71 -31.53 35.00
C PRO A 419 -14.84 -32.19 35.79
N ALA A 420 -15.65 -31.41 36.51
CA ALA A 420 -16.80 -31.93 37.26
C ALA A 420 -17.87 -32.55 36.36
N VAL A 421 -18.00 -32.06 35.15
CA VAL A 421 -18.93 -32.62 34.13
C VAL A 421 -18.31 -33.78 33.37
N LEU A 422 -17.00 -33.71 33.09
CA LEU A 422 -16.29 -34.71 32.27
C LEU A 422 -15.92 -35.95 33.02
N LEU A 423 -15.57 -35.86 34.30
CA LEU A 423 -15.13 -36.99 35.12
C LEU A 423 -16.20 -38.12 35.21
N PRO A 424 -17.48 -37.84 35.44
CA PRO A 424 -18.51 -38.88 35.41
C PRO A 424 -18.58 -39.62 34.08
N TRP A 425 -18.40 -38.90 32.95
CA TRP A 425 -18.39 -39.53 31.61
C TRP A 425 -17.18 -40.41 31.41
N VAL A 426 -16.00 -40.00 31.89
CA VAL A 426 -14.78 -40.80 31.84
C VAL A 426 -14.95 -42.09 32.69
N THR A 427 -15.45 -41.95 33.91
CA THR A 427 -15.71 -43.10 34.79
C THR A 427 -16.65 -44.10 34.13
N GLU A 428 -17.78 -43.67 33.60
CA GLU A 428 -18.78 -44.53 32.95
C GLU A 428 -18.20 -45.23 31.69
N VAL A 429 -17.41 -44.54 30.87
CA VAL A 429 -16.79 -45.14 29.68
C VAL A 429 -15.70 -46.12 30.10
N LEU A 430 -14.93 -45.88 31.15
CA LEU A 430 -13.95 -46.82 31.65
C LEU A 430 -14.62 -48.06 32.21
N ASP A 431 -15.70 -47.92 33.00
CA ASP A 431 -16.47 -49.02 33.58
C ASP A 431 -17.10 -49.93 32.51
N ALA A 432 -17.52 -49.32 31.38
CA ALA A 432 -18.07 -50.03 30.25
C ALA A 432 -17.02 -50.75 29.37
N ASN A 433 -15.71 -50.43 29.54
CA ASN A 433 -14.63 -50.94 28.68
C ASN A 433 -13.45 -51.51 29.49
N PRO A 434 -13.62 -52.50 30.37
CA PRO A 434 -12.56 -53.04 31.22
C PRO A 434 -11.37 -53.59 30.43
N GLN A 435 -11.62 -54.20 29.25
CA GLN A 435 -10.56 -54.72 28.39
C GLN A 435 -9.60 -53.60 27.92
N SER A 436 -10.11 -52.39 27.68
CA SER A 436 -9.29 -51.25 27.25
C SER A 436 -8.38 -50.77 28.39
N ILE A 437 -8.78 -50.92 29.66
CA ILE A 437 -7.94 -50.63 30.81
C ILE A 437 -6.78 -51.63 30.92
N GLU A 438 -7.05 -52.93 30.73
CA GLU A 438 -6.06 -53.99 30.66
C GLU A 438 -5.05 -53.77 29.56
N ASP A 439 -5.56 -53.46 28.34
CA ASP A 439 -4.73 -53.14 27.19
C ASP A 439 -3.81 -51.94 27.39
N PHE A 440 -4.29 -50.88 28.06
CA PHE A 440 -3.47 -49.74 28.48
C PHE A 440 -2.36 -50.13 29.45
N LYS A 441 -2.69 -50.92 30.51
CA LYS A 441 -1.72 -51.46 31.44
C LYS A 441 -0.68 -52.36 30.78
N GLY A 442 -1.09 -53.05 29.71
CA GLY A 442 -0.23 -53.85 28.84
C GLY A 442 0.61 -53.07 27.84
N GLY A 443 0.59 -51.70 27.90
CA GLY A 443 1.39 -50.82 27.04
C GLY A 443 0.84 -50.61 25.62
N LYS A 444 -0.45 -50.88 25.38
CA LYS A 444 -1.09 -50.67 24.08
C LYS A 444 -1.69 -49.26 23.98
N ASP A 445 -0.98 -48.31 23.40
CA ASP A 445 -1.42 -46.90 23.22
C ASP A 445 -2.73 -46.77 22.49
N ARG A 446 -3.08 -47.68 21.61
CA ARG A 446 -4.35 -47.67 20.85
C ARG A 446 -5.60 -47.72 21.74
N ALA A 447 -5.50 -48.23 22.96
CA ALA A 447 -6.61 -48.28 23.90
C ALA A 447 -7.05 -46.88 24.34
N VAL A 448 -6.10 -45.92 24.51
CA VAL A 448 -6.40 -44.53 24.85
C VAL A 448 -7.18 -43.84 23.71
N GLY A 449 -6.74 -44.02 22.47
CA GLY A 449 -7.43 -43.48 21.29
C GLY A 449 -8.86 -43.98 21.16
N PHE A 450 -9.11 -45.28 21.41
CA PHE A 450 -10.45 -45.89 21.41
C PHE A 450 -11.34 -45.26 22.51
N LEU A 451 -10.83 -45.14 23.74
CA LEU A 451 -11.57 -44.57 24.86
C LEU A 451 -11.94 -43.08 24.62
N ILE A 452 -10.99 -42.30 24.09
CA ILE A 452 -11.27 -40.92 23.67
C ILE A 452 -12.38 -40.87 22.61
N GLY A 453 -12.34 -41.78 21.61
CA GLY A 453 -13.37 -41.89 20.60
C GLY A 453 -14.76 -42.14 21.21
N GLN A 454 -14.87 -43.02 22.21
CA GLN A 454 -16.14 -43.31 22.91
C GLN A 454 -16.60 -42.09 23.70
N LEU A 455 -15.69 -41.39 24.39
CA LEU A 455 -15.99 -40.17 25.13
C LEU A 455 -16.45 -39.02 24.21
N MET A 456 -15.80 -38.86 23.07
CA MET A 456 -16.21 -37.87 22.06
C MET A 456 -17.59 -38.18 21.48
N LYS A 457 -17.90 -39.46 21.26
CA LYS A 457 -19.22 -39.92 20.82
C LYS A 457 -20.29 -39.62 21.90
N LYS A 458 -20.00 -39.88 23.16
CA LYS A 458 -20.89 -39.62 24.31
C LYS A 458 -21.17 -38.13 24.46
N SER A 459 -20.16 -37.30 24.36
CA SER A 459 -20.30 -35.84 24.43
C SER A 459 -20.87 -35.22 23.15
N LYS A 460 -21.21 -36.01 22.13
CA LYS A 460 -21.62 -35.53 20.80
C LYS A 460 -20.60 -34.53 20.17
N GLY A 461 -19.32 -34.72 20.48
CA GLY A 461 -18.25 -33.86 20.02
C GLY A 461 -18.10 -32.53 20.79
N GLN A 462 -18.81 -32.36 21.90
CA GLN A 462 -18.79 -31.12 22.66
C GLN A 462 -17.72 -31.10 23.78
N ALA A 463 -17.17 -32.22 24.20
CA ALA A 463 -16.09 -32.25 25.20
C ALA A 463 -14.78 -31.71 24.62
N ASN A 464 -14.04 -30.96 25.43
CA ASN A 464 -12.69 -30.52 25.08
C ASN A 464 -11.75 -31.73 25.08
N PRO A 465 -11.18 -32.11 23.93
CA PRO A 465 -10.37 -33.34 23.82
C PRO A 465 -9.11 -33.33 24.70
N SER A 466 -8.51 -32.15 24.93
CA SER A 466 -7.31 -32.01 25.74
C SER A 466 -7.58 -32.26 27.24
N VAL A 467 -8.63 -31.61 27.75
CA VAL A 467 -9.06 -31.79 29.15
C VAL A 467 -9.56 -33.21 29.36
N LEU A 468 -10.31 -33.75 28.42
CA LEU A 468 -10.81 -35.11 28.46
C LEU A 468 -9.67 -36.16 28.51
N ASN A 469 -8.61 -35.94 27.69
CA ASN A 469 -7.43 -36.81 27.69
C ASN A 469 -6.68 -36.73 29.02
N GLN A 470 -6.54 -35.55 29.63
CA GLN A 470 -5.90 -35.38 30.94
C GLN A 470 -6.65 -36.16 32.02
N ILE A 471 -7.99 -36.01 32.09
CA ILE A 471 -8.82 -36.72 33.07
C ILE A 471 -8.75 -38.23 32.82
N LEU A 472 -8.86 -38.68 31.54
CA LEU A 472 -8.77 -40.09 31.19
C LEU A 472 -7.43 -40.68 31.62
N MET A 473 -6.31 -40.00 31.38
CA MET A 473 -4.98 -40.50 31.77
C MET A 473 -4.78 -40.53 33.27
N GLN A 474 -5.38 -39.60 34.03
CA GLN A 474 -5.39 -39.63 35.48
C GLN A 474 -6.17 -40.83 36.01
N GLU A 475 -7.36 -41.07 35.55
CA GLU A 475 -8.21 -42.18 35.93
C GLU A 475 -7.63 -43.55 35.55
N LEU A 476 -7.02 -43.66 34.35
CA LEU A 476 -6.34 -44.89 33.93
C LEU A 476 -5.13 -45.26 34.80
N LYS A 477 -4.43 -44.27 35.39
CA LYS A 477 -3.31 -44.50 36.29
C LYS A 477 -3.74 -44.90 37.71
N GLN A 478 -4.97 -44.58 38.10
CA GLN A 478 -5.52 -44.91 39.42
C GLN A 478 -6.23 -46.26 39.45
N ARG A 479 -6.61 -46.81 38.33
CA ARG A 479 -7.27 -48.11 38.18
C ARG A 479 -6.28 -49.22 37.81
#